data_d673a1bd4da5b34bcf15eea945f3769e
#
_entry.id   d673a1bd4da5b34bcf15eea945f3769e
#
_cell.length_a   1.000
_cell.length_b   1.000
_cell.length_c   1.000
_cell.angle_alpha   90.00
_cell.angle_beta   90.00
_cell.angle_gamma   90.00
#
_symmetry.space_group_name_H-M   'P 1'
#
loop_
_entity.id
_entity.type
_entity.pdbx_description
1 polymer ?
#
loop_
_entity_poly.entity_id
_entity_poly.type
_entity_poly.pdbx_seq_one_letter_code
_entity_poly.pdbx_strand_id
1 'polypeptide(L)'
;MRYYLLKFFINFGKFLFFKIFVFISLISIAWSAPKFETAAPYAYLMDYTTGTVLFEKNSRVPVPPASLSKLMTSYMVFDALRIGILTLDDLLTVSEKAWRMGGSKMFVEVDKEVSVEDLLRGVIVQSGNDACIVLAEAIGGDEATFSDLMNEKASELGLLDSVFQNSTGWPHPEHKMSAADIAMITQNIVRDFPDYFPLFAEKEFTYNEIRQANRNPLLYKDIGVDGMKTGHTREAGYGLAATALRNDRRLIAVVTGLESPSQRASEVERLLNFGFRQFANYNLFSAGEVVISGDVWLGKIAKIGLVIEDDLTVSLHRNSRDKLRVTVKYDSPIPAPIAAGMELGSLFVEAPGFKTIELPLIAQEEVMLAGPIGRLKGAVSYMVFGAPNE
;
A
#
# COMPACT_ATOMS: atom_id res chain seq x y z
N MET A 1 0.42 -73.65 -37.40
CA MET A 1 1.04 -72.40 -37.79
C MET A 1 0.11 -71.17 -37.69
N ARG A 2 -1.23 -71.33 -37.64
CA ARG A 2 -2.17 -70.17 -37.50
C ARG A 2 -2.37 -69.65 -36.06
N TYR A 3 -2.07 -70.41 -35.03
CA TYR A 3 -2.26 -70.01 -33.62
C TYR A 3 -1.16 -69.09 -33.06
N TYR A 4 0.03 -69.11 -33.61
CA TYR A 4 1.15 -68.25 -33.13
C TYR A 4 1.10 -66.83 -33.67
N LEU A 5 0.50 -66.62 -34.84
CA LEU A 5 0.37 -65.30 -35.46
C LEU A 5 -0.68 -64.44 -34.69
N LEU A 6 -1.76 -65.03 -34.20
CA LEU A 6 -2.82 -64.29 -33.48
C LEU A 6 -2.35 -63.78 -32.10
N LYS A 7 -1.52 -64.62 -31.39
CA LYS A 7 -0.96 -64.19 -30.10
C LYS A 7 0.05 -63.12 -30.23
N PHE A 8 0.82 -63.03 -31.31
CA PHE A 8 1.79 -62.00 -31.55
C PHE A 8 1.13 -60.63 -31.80
N PHE A 9 0.04 -60.59 -32.57
CA PHE A 9 -0.72 -59.39 -32.85
C PHE A 9 -1.43 -58.83 -31.59
N ILE A 10 -1.98 -59.71 -30.73
CA ILE A 10 -2.64 -59.28 -29.51
C ILE A 10 -1.65 -58.67 -28.50
N ASN A 11 -0.44 -59.21 -28.40
CA ASN A 11 0.59 -58.68 -27.52
C ASN A 11 1.20 -57.36 -28.06
N PHE A 12 1.32 -57.21 -29.38
CA PHE A 12 1.81 -56.00 -29.99
C PHE A 12 0.82 -54.83 -29.83
N GLY A 13 -0.49 -55.09 -30.01
CA GLY A 13 -1.53 -54.08 -29.77
C GLY A 13 -1.62 -53.65 -28.31
N LYS A 14 -1.51 -54.56 -27.34
CA LYS A 14 -1.52 -54.23 -25.91
C LYS A 14 -0.28 -53.42 -25.50
N PHE A 15 0.89 -53.72 -26.08
CA PHE A 15 2.12 -53.00 -25.78
C PHE A 15 2.13 -51.57 -26.40
N LEU A 16 1.52 -51.41 -27.56
CA LEU A 16 1.38 -50.10 -28.22
C LEU A 16 0.36 -49.22 -27.47
N PHE A 17 -0.78 -49.79 -27.04
CA PHE A 17 -1.77 -49.05 -26.24
C PHE A 17 -1.24 -48.64 -24.88
N PHE A 18 -0.44 -49.48 -24.23
CA PHE A 18 0.17 -49.15 -22.93
C PHE A 18 1.21 -48.04 -23.06
N LYS A 19 2.03 -48.04 -24.12
CA LYS A 19 3.00 -46.94 -24.37
C LYS A 19 2.31 -45.62 -24.73
N ILE A 20 1.21 -45.65 -25.47
CA ILE A 20 0.43 -44.46 -25.81
C ILE A 20 -0.27 -43.90 -24.57
N PHE A 21 -0.80 -44.75 -23.68
CA PHE A 21 -1.46 -44.33 -22.43
C PHE A 21 -0.47 -43.73 -21.44
N VAL A 22 0.74 -44.27 -21.32
CA VAL A 22 1.80 -43.71 -20.48
C VAL A 22 2.34 -42.40 -21.03
N PHE A 23 2.33 -42.19 -22.36
CA PHE A 23 2.78 -40.93 -22.96
C PHE A 23 1.75 -39.79 -22.84
N ILE A 24 0.45 -40.11 -22.83
CA ILE A 24 -0.64 -39.11 -22.64
C ILE A 24 -0.74 -38.68 -21.17
N SER A 25 -0.38 -39.54 -20.20
CA SER A 25 -0.42 -39.18 -18.77
C SER A 25 0.75 -38.31 -18.29
N LEU A 26 1.74 -38.01 -19.15
CA LEU A 26 2.87 -37.18 -18.80
C LEU A 26 2.78 -35.71 -19.32
N ILE A 27 1.73 -35.38 -20.09
CA ILE A 27 1.44 -33.99 -20.45
C ILE A 27 0.55 -33.40 -19.36
N SER A 28 1.10 -33.24 -18.18
CA SER A 28 0.58 -32.27 -17.21
C SER A 28 0.81 -30.88 -17.82
N ILE A 29 -0.16 -30.40 -18.61
CA ILE A 29 -0.21 -29.00 -18.96
C ILE A 29 -0.39 -28.26 -17.63
N ALA A 30 0.69 -27.78 -17.06
CA ALA A 30 0.64 -26.81 -15.99
C ALA A 30 -0.04 -25.56 -16.59
N TRP A 31 -1.35 -25.48 -16.47
CA TRP A 31 -2.07 -24.24 -16.70
C TRP A 31 -1.62 -23.26 -15.61
N SER A 32 -0.54 -22.54 -15.90
CA SER A 32 -0.24 -21.33 -15.16
C SER A 32 -1.41 -20.38 -15.39
N ALA A 33 -2.10 -20.00 -14.32
CA ALA A 33 -3.11 -18.93 -14.43
C ALA A 33 -2.46 -17.73 -15.13
N PRO A 34 -3.14 -17.11 -16.10
CA PRO A 34 -2.57 -16.00 -16.84
C PRO A 34 -2.12 -14.90 -15.85
N LYS A 35 -0.82 -14.57 -15.92
CA LYS A 35 -0.23 -13.51 -15.13
C LYS A 35 -0.96 -12.20 -15.48
N PHE A 36 -1.36 -11.42 -14.48
CA PHE A 36 -1.96 -10.12 -14.75
C PHE A 36 -0.96 -9.23 -15.51
N GLU A 37 -1.42 -8.63 -16.60
CA GLU A 37 -0.65 -7.71 -17.42
C GLU A 37 -1.40 -6.39 -17.58
N THR A 38 -0.64 -5.30 -17.63
CA THR A 38 -1.15 -3.95 -17.87
C THR A 38 -0.45 -3.30 -19.04
N ALA A 39 -1.20 -2.52 -19.82
CA ALA A 39 -0.66 -1.66 -20.88
C ALA A 39 0.13 -0.47 -20.30
N ALA A 40 -0.07 -0.11 -19.02
CA ALA A 40 0.67 0.98 -18.38
C ALA A 40 2.18 0.65 -18.35
N PRO A 41 3.05 1.58 -18.81
CA PRO A 41 4.50 1.43 -18.66
C PRO A 41 4.93 1.39 -17.19
N TYR A 42 4.25 2.14 -16.34
CA TYR A 42 4.52 2.26 -14.91
C TYR A 42 3.23 2.03 -14.15
N ALA A 43 3.22 1.06 -13.24
CA ALA A 43 2.04 0.71 -12.48
C ALA A 43 2.40 0.23 -11.07
N TYR A 44 1.52 0.52 -10.12
CA TYR A 44 1.62 0.09 -8.74
C TYR A 44 0.24 -0.16 -8.14
N LEU A 45 0.09 -1.25 -7.42
CA LEU A 45 -1.11 -1.59 -6.68
C LEU A 45 -0.72 -2.07 -5.29
N MET A 46 -1.30 -1.48 -4.27
CA MET A 46 -1.06 -1.89 -2.89
C MET A 46 -2.35 -2.00 -2.07
N ASP A 47 -2.29 -2.82 -1.05
CA ASP A 47 -3.29 -2.83 0.01
C ASP A 47 -2.99 -1.70 0.99
N TYR A 48 -4.00 -0.85 1.26
CA TYR A 48 -3.84 0.29 2.15
C TYR A 48 -3.50 -0.11 3.58
N THR A 49 -4.18 -1.15 4.10
CA THR A 49 -4.08 -1.56 5.52
C THR A 49 -2.74 -2.20 5.83
N THR A 50 -2.28 -3.09 4.95
CA THR A 50 -1.06 -3.88 5.20
C THR A 50 0.19 -3.30 4.55
N GLY A 51 0.05 -2.30 3.66
CA GLY A 51 1.16 -1.79 2.85
C GLY A 51 1.67 -2.81 1.82
N THR A 52 1.06 -3.98 1.70
CA THR A 52 1.52 -5.05 0.81
C THR A 52 1.37 -4.66 -0.64
N VAL A 53 2.46 -4.78 -1.41
CA VAL A 53 2.46 -4.60 -2.87
C VAL A 53 1.79 -5.82 -3.51
N LEU A 54 0.67 -5.60 -4.21
CA LEU A 54 -0.11 -6.64 -4.87
C LEU A 54 0.28 -6.79 -6.35
N PHE A 55 0.74 -5.70 -6.95
CA PHE A 55 1.25 -5.67 -8.32
C PHE A 55 2.16 -4.47 -8.52
N GLU A 56 3.25 -4.67 -9.27
CA GLU A 56 4.11 -3.58 -9.70
C GLU A 56 4.71 -3.82 -11.09
N LYS A 57 4.95 -2.72 -11.80
CA LYS A 57 5.65 -2.71 -13.07
C LYS A 57 6.40 -1.40 -13.19
N ASN A 58 7.74 -1.45 -13.25
CA ASN A 58 8.61 -0.27 -13.30
C ASN A 58 8.24 0.80 -12.24
N SER A 59 7.80 0.35 -11.08
CA SER A 59 7.11 1.18 -10.06
C SER A 59 8.01 2.23 -9.42
N ARG A 60 9.32 1.96 -9.37
CA ARG A 60 10.35 2.82 -8.78
C ARG A 60 11.08 3.71 -9.79
N VAL A 61 10.70 3.67 -11.06
CA VAL A 61 11.33 4.52 -12.09
C VAL A 61 10.80 5.95 -11.97
N PRO A 62 11.66 6.96 -11.72
CA PRO A 62 11.25 8.36 -11.65
C PRO A 62 10.86 8.88 -13.02
N VAL A 63 9.63 9.35 -13.18
CA VAL A 63 9.07 9.87 -14.42
C VAL A 63 8.40 11.21 -14.20
N PRO A 64 8.19 12.05 -15.24
CA PRO A 64 7.41 13.28 -15.10
C PRO A 64 6.00 12.96 -14.56
N PRO A 65 5.60 13.54 -13.39
CA PRO A 65 4.34 13.18 -12.76
C PRO A 65 3.14 13.93 -13.35
N ALA A 66 3.37 15.02 -14.08
CA ALA A 66 2.31 15.98 -14.41
C ALA A 66 1.52 16.37 -13.14
N SER A 67 0.20 16.57 -13.25
CA SER A 67 -0.64 16.97 -12.12
C SER A 67 -0.84 15.92 -11.02
N LEU A 68 -0.22 14.74 -11.09
CA LEU A 68 -0.13 13.82 -9.96
C LEU A 68 0.72 14.41 -8.83
N SER A 69 1.66 15.30 -9.15
CA SER A 69 2.44 16.10 -8.21
C SER A 69 1.58 16.90 -7.23
N LYS A 70 0.36 17.28 -7.61
CA LYS A 70 -0.58 18.03 -6.76
C LYS A 70 -1.08 17.24 -5.54
N LEU A 71 -0.85 15.94 -5.50
CA LEU A 71 -1.05 15.17 -4.27
C LEU A 71 -0.12 15.67 -3.18
N MET A 72 1.15 15.96 -3.51
CA MET A 72 2.09 16.54 -2.56
C MET A 72 1.69 17.98 -2.18
N THR A 73 1.26 18.79 -3.13
CA THR A 73 0.73 20.14 -2.85
C THR A 73 -0.45 20.08 -1.90
N SER A 74 -1.41 19.16 -2.13
CA SER A 74 -2.56 18.97 -1.23
C SER A 74 -2.11 18.49 0.16
N TYR A 75 -1.14 17.59 0.23
CA TYR A 75 -0.57 17.10 1.50
C TYR A 75 0.01 18.27 2.32
N MET A 76 0.82 19.13 1.68
CA MET A 76 1.43 20.32 2.31
C MET A 76 0.38 21.29 2.84
N VAL A 77 -0.70 21.52 2.09
CA VAL A 77 -1.81 22.38 2.54
C VAL A 77 -2.55 21.76 3.71
N PHE A 78 -2.84 20.46 3.67
CA PHE A 78 -3.48 19.75 4.80
C PHE A 78 -2.59 19.75 6.04
N ASP A 79 -1.27 19.62 5.86
CA ASP A 79 -0.31 19.71 6.97
C ASP A 79 -0.32 21.13 7.58
N ALA A 80 -0.34 22.20 6.76
CA ALA A 80 -0.46 23.58 7.20
C ALA A 80 -1.78 23.86 7.95
N LEU A 81 -2.90 23.27 7.50
CA LEU A 81 -4.18 23.33 8.21
C LEU A 81 -4.12 22.61 9.56
N ARG A 82 -3.53 21.41 9.60
CA ARG A 82 -3.40 20.62 10.83
C ARG A 82 -2.59 21.31 11.91
N ILE A 83 -1.52 21.99 11.52
CA ILE A 83 -0.65 22.72 12.48
C ILE A 83 -1.07 24.18 12.70
N GLY A 84 -2.17 24.64 12.08
CA GLY A 84 -2.76 25.96 12.31
C GLY A 84 -2.04 27.13 11.63
N ILE A 85 -1.21 26.88 10.62
CA ILE A 85 -0.61 27.93 9.76
C ILE A 85 -1.70 28.52 8.85
N LEU A 86 -2.66 27.72 8.41
CA LEU A 86 -3.81 28.10 7.62
C LEU A 86 -5.10 27.59 8.28
N THR A 87 -6.19 28.28 7.97
CA THR A 87 -7.57 27.79 8.19
C THR A 87 -8.32 27.70 6.87
N LEU A 88 -9.38 26.92 6.79
CA LEU A 88 -10.18 26.80 5.55
C LEU A 88 -10.82 28.14 5.13
N ASP A 89 -11.16 28.99 6.09
CA ASP A 89 -11.81 30.28 5.89
C ASP A 89 -10.82 31.42 5.58
N ASP A 90 -9.51 31.19 5.69
CA ASP A 90 -8.52 32.21 5.38
C ASP A 90 -8.65 32.66 3.92
N LEU A 91 -8.62 33.96 3.71
CA LEU A 91 -8.70 34.58 2.39
C LEU A 91 -7.29 34.88 1.88
N LEU A 92 -6.91 34.30 0.77
CA LEU A 92 -5.59 34.47 0.17
C LEU A 92 -5.66 35.34 -1.08
N THR A 93 -4.81 36.35 -1.15
CA THR A 93 -4.75 37.27 -2.30
C THR A 93 -4.11 36.56 -3.51
N VAL A 94 -4.73 36.70 -4.66
CA VAL A 94 -4.26 36.12 -5.92
C VAL A 94 -3.19 36.98 -6.55
N SER A 95 -1.97 36.47 -6.67
CA SER A 95 -0.86 37.17 -7.34
C SER A 95 -1.03 37.19 -8.86
N GLU A 96 -0.34 38.14 -9.53
CA GLU A 96 -0.28 38.16 -10.99
C GLU A 96 0.34 36.90 -11.58
N LYS A 97 1.31 36.27 -10.88
CA LYS A 97 1.91 34.97 -11.26
C LYS A 97 0.87 33.86 -11.26
N ALA A 98 0.07 33.74 -10.20
CA ALA A 98 -0.98 32.76 -10.09
C ALA A 98 -2.05 32.94 -11.19
N TRP A 99 -2.53 34.18 -11.36
CA TRP A 99 -3.53 34.50 -12.36
C TRP A 99 -3.06 34.22 -13.82
N ARG A 100 -1.79 34.52 -14.15
CA ARG A 100 -1.21 34.26 -15.46
C ARG A 100 -0.90 32.81 -15.74
N MET A 101 -0.85 31.96 -14.69
CA MET A 101 -0.45 30.57 -14.85
C MET A 101 -1.32 29.85 -15.87
N GLY A 102 -0.66 29.13 -16.78
CA GLY A 102 -1.31 28.39 -17.88
C GLY A 102 -1.82 27.00 -17.49
N GLY A 103 -2.38 26.32 -18.47
CA GLY A 103 -2.89 24.95 -18.33
C GLY A 103 -4.25 24.87 -17.64
N SER A 104 -4.41 23.94 -16.70
CA SER A 104 -5.66 23.80 -15.93
C SER A 104 -5.83 24.93 -14.95
N LYS A 105 -7.01 25.53 -14.90
CA LYS A 105 -7.33 26.67 -14.00
C LYS A 105 -8.64 26.47 -13.27
N MET A 106 -8.74 27.01 -12.05
CA MET A 106 -10.02 27.26 -11.39
C MET A 106 -10.58 28.65 -11.74
N PHE A 107 -9.79 29.48 -12.43
CA PHE A 107 -10.10 30.85 -12.90
C PHE A 107 -10.14 31.87 -11.76
N VAL A 108 -9.11 31.86 -10.92
CA VAL A 108 -8.90 32.94 -9.94
C VAL A 108 -8.59 34.26 -10.65
N GLU A 109 -9.02 35.39 -10.06
CA GLU A 109 -8.82 36.74 -10.60
C GLU A 109 -7.73 37.47 -9.82
N VAL A 110 -6.84 38.19 -10.52
CA VAL A 110 -5.75 38.94 -9.91
C VAL A 110 -6.27 39.97 -8.89
N ASP A 111 -5.54 40.13 -7.80
CA ASP A 111 -5.86 41.05 -6.69
C ASP A 111 -7.20 40.71 -5.96
N LYS A 112 -7.81 39.60 -6.24
CA LYS A 112 -8.97 39.09 -5.49
C LYS A 112 -8.52 38.15 -4.38
N GLU A 113 -9.36 38.04 -3.39
CA GLU A 113 -9.19 37.10 -2.29
C GLU A 113 -10.01 35.84 -2.52
N VAL A 114 -9.43 34.67 -2.22
CA VAL A 114 -10.05 33.35 -2.41
C VAL A 114 -9.81 32.54 -1.14
N SER A 115 -10.83 31.84 -0.65
CA SER A 115 -10.71 30.98 0.53
C SER A 115 -9.78 29.80 0.28
N VAL A 116 -9.07 29.35 1.31
CA VAL A 116 -8.25 28.15 1.26
C VAL A 116 -9.10 26.93 0.86
N GLU A 117 -10.35 26.87 1.34
CA GLU A 117 -11.29 25.81 1.00
C GLU A 117 -11.59 25.74 -0.51
N ASP A 118 -11.88 26.89 -1.14
CA ASP A 118 -12.13 26.96 -2.59
C ASP A 118 -10.88 26.66 -3.40
N LEU A 119 -9.71 27.17 -2.96
CA LEU A 119 -8.44 26.87 -3.61
C LEU A 119 -8.11 25.36 -3.56
N LEU A 120 -8.35 24.69 -2.43
CA LEU A 120 -8.19 23.24 -2.30
C LEU A 120 -9.10 22.47 -3.27
N ARG A 121 -10.39 22.84 -3.36
CA ARG A 121 -11.30 22.25 -4.36
C ARG A 121 -10.81 22.53 -5.78
N GLY A 122 -10.34 23.74 -6.05
CA GLY A 122 -9.72 24.07 -7.33
C GLY A 122 -8.53 23.16 -7.69
N VAL A 123 -7.65 22.88 -6.74
CA VAL A 123 -6.50 21.96 -6.92
C VAL A 123 -6.95 20.53 -7.14
N ILE A 124 -7.88 20.04 -6.33
CA ILE A 124 -8.28 18.63 -6.28
C ILE A 124 -9.21 18.29 -7.45
N VAL A 125 -10.31 19.01 -7.58
CA VAL A 125 -11.38 18.71 -8.57
C VAL A 125 -10.95 19.11 -9.98
N GLN A 126 -10.56 20.37 -10.17
CA GLN A 126 -10.22 20.93 -11.49
C GLN A 126 -8.75 20.79 -11.85
N SER A 127 -7.89 20.48 -10.86
CA SER A 127 -6.44 20.47 -11.08
C SER A 127 -5.88 21.89 -11.39
N GLY A 128 -6.43 22.94 -10.78
CA GLY A 128 -6.07 24.33 -11.00
C GLY A 128 -4.61 24.62 -10.70
N ASN A 129 -3.84 25.04 -11.70
CA ASN A 129 -2.45 25.44 -11.52
C ASN A 129 -2.38 26.80 -10.83
N ASP A 130 -3.32 27.68 -11.15
CA ASP A 130 -3.50 28.99 -10.52
C ASP A 130 -3.73 28.85 -9.01
N ALA A 131 -4.63 27.99 -8.58
CA ALA A 131 -4.88 27.69 -7.18
C ALA A 131 -3.64 27.13 -6.46
N CYS A 132 -2.87 26.25 -7.11
CA CYS A 132 -1.62 25.72 -6.53
C CYS A 132 -0.62 26.84 -6.21
N ILE A 133 -0.47 27.82 -7.10
CA ILE A 133 0.48 28.92 -6.90
C ILE A 133 0.04 29.81 -5.73
N VAL A 134 -1.26 30.15 -5.63
CA VAL A 134 -1.78 30.93 -4.50
C VAL A 134 -1.48 30.25 -3.16
N LEU A 135 -1.76 28.94 -3.06
CA LEU A 135 -1.49 28.15 -1.85
C LEU A 135 0.01 28.02 -1.57
N ALA A 136 0.83 27.84 -2.61
CA ALA A 136 2.29 27.76 -2.48
C ALA A 136 2.89 29.09 -1.96
N GLU A 137 2.44 30.21 -2.49
CA GLU A 137 2.85 31.54 -2.04
C GLU A 137 2.43 31.81 -0.59
N ALA A 138 1.24 31.36 -0.18
CA ALA A 138 0.77 31.52 1.19
C ALA A 138 1.60 30.71 2.21
N ILE A 139 2.06 29.53 1.85
CA ILE A 139 2.81 28.65 2.76
C ILE A 139 4.31 28.91 2.71
N GLY A 140 4.88 29.10 1.51
CA GLY A 140 6.31 29.25 1.28
C GLY A 140 6.77 30.70 1.15
N GLY A 141 5.84 31.67 1.01
CA GLY A 141 6.16 33.02 0.61
C GLY A 141 6.34 33.18 -0.90
N ASP A 142 6.91 32.17 -1.55
CA ASP A 142 6.97 32.02 -2.99
C ASP A 142 6.96 30.52 -3.40
N GLU A 143 6.76 30.23 -4.70
CA GLU A 143 6.66 28.87 -5.19
C GLU A 143 8.00 28.11 -5.14
N ALA A 144 9.15 28.80 -5.21
CA ALA A 144 10.45 28.14 -5.15
C ALA A 144 10.71 27.62 -3.73
N THR A 145 10.53 28.46 -2.72
CA THR A 145 10.59 28.07 -1.30
C THR A 145 9.59 26.96 -0.99
N PHE A 146 8.36 27.04 -1.53
CA PHE A 146 7.38 25.96 -1.35
C PHE A 146 7.87 24.63 -1.96
N SER A 147 8.55 24.68 -3.11
CA SER A 147 9.13 23.48 -3.73
C SER A 147 10.24 22.85 -2.88
N ASP A 148 11.05 23.68 -2.22
CA ASP A 148 12.07 23.21 -1.27
C ASP A 148 11.39 22.53 -0.07
N LEU A 149 10.34 23.11 0.50
CA LEU A 149 9.53 22.50 1.56
C LEU A 149 8.87 21.18 1.11
N MET A 150 8.42 21.09 -0.15
CA MET A 150 7.90 19.83 -0.70
C MET A 150 8.99 18.74 -0.73
N ASN A 151 10.23 19.08 -1.08
CA ASN A 151 11.35 18.13 -1.10
C ASN A 151 11.76 17.68 0.31
N GLU A 152 11.77 18.58 1.29
CA GLU A 152 11.99 18.25 2.70
C GLU A 152 10.92 17.28 3.19
N LYS A 153 9.64 17.60 2.95
CA LYS A 153 8.52 16.74 3.31
C LYS A 153 8.55 15.39 2.59
N ALA A 154 8.96 15.36 1.33
CA ALA A 154 9.14 14.11 0.57
C ALA A 154 10.18 13.19 1.24
N SER A 155 11.28 13.76 1.71
CA SER A 155 12.30 13.02 2.46
C SER A 155 11.75 12.46 3.78
N GLU A 156 11.00 13.27 4.55
CA GLU A 156 10.35 12.84 5.79
C GLU A 156 9.37 11.68 5.56
N LEU A 157 8.62 11.74 4.46
CA LEU A 157 7.64 10.71 4.07
C LEU A 157 8.26 9.48 3.38
N GLY A 158 9.57 9.49 3.13
CA GLY A 158 10.27 8.39 2.47
C GLY A 158 9.98 8.26 0.96
N LEU A 159 9.62 9.37 0.28
CA LEU A 159 9.39 9.41 -1.18
C LEU A 159 10.75 9.52 -1.90
N LEU A 160 11.49 8.40 -1.93
CA LEU A 160 12.90 8.37 -2.32
C LEU A 160 13.14 8.59 -3.83
N ASP A 161 12.12 8.39 -4.65
CA ASP A 161 12.19 8.50 -6.12
C ASP A 161 11.47 9.78 -6.62
N SER A 162 11.27 10.77 -5.74
CA SER A 162 10.53 11.99 -6.04
C SER A 162 11.38 13.25 -5.83
N VAL A 163 11.29 14.18 -6.79
CA VAL A 163 11.87 15.51 -6.72
C VAL A 163 10.85 16.53 -7.24
N PHE A 164 10.62 17.59 -6.48
CA PHE A 164 9.66 18.64 -6.78
C PHE A 164 10.37 19.93 -7.18
N GLN A 165 9.92 20.58 -8.27
CA GLN A 165 10.48 21.83 -8.80
C GLN A 165 9.43 22.96 -8.88
N ASN A 166 8.17 22.62 -8.67
CA ASN A 166 7.04 23.55 -8.63
C ASN A 166 5.82 22.89 -7.97
N SER A 167 4.84 23.70 -7.61
CA SER A 167 3.62 23.28 -6.92
C SER A 167 2.61 22.54 -7.80
N THR A 168 2.76 22.62 -9.12
CA THR A 168 1.71 22.26 -10.08
C THR A 168 1.94 20.94 -10.81
N GLY A 169 3.20 20.46 -10.85
CA GLY A 169 3.64 19.40 -11.76
C GLY A 169 3.84 19.90 -13.19
N TRP A 170 4.05 21.21 -13.38
CA TRP A 170 4.44 21.79 -14.67
C TRP A 170 5.74 21.15 -15.16
N PRO A 171 5.90 20.90 -16.48
CA PRO A 171 7.08 20.23 -17.00
C PRO A 171 8.39 20.91 -16.59
N HIS A 172 9.27 20.15 -15.98
CA HIS A 172 10.65 20.51 -15.66
C HIS A 172 11.51 19.24 -15.71
N PRO A 173 12.74 19.29 -16.25
CA PRO A 173 13.59 18.10 -16.41
C PRO A 173 13.80 17.31 -15.11
N GLU A 174 13.97 18.01 -13.99
CA GLU A 174 14.23 17.42 -12.68
C GLU A 174 12.94 17.14 -11.86
N HIS A 175 11.74 17.54 -12.34
CA HIS A 175 10.50 17.25 -11.62
C HIS A 175 10.04 15.82 -11.91
N LYS A 176 10.26 14.92 -10.97
CA LYS A 176 10.03 13.49 -11.12
C LYS A 176 9.30 12.91 -9.92
N MET A 177 8.53 11.87 -10.16
CA MET A 177 7.96 10.96 -9.15
C MET A 177 7.89 9.54 -9.69
N SER A 178 8.02 8.55 -8.82
CA SER A 178 7.76 7.16 -9.17
C SER A 178 6.29 6.78 -8.92
N ALA A 179 5.78 5.72 -9.56
CA ALA A 179 4.43 5.22 -9.29
C ALA A 179 4.28 4.73 -7.84
N ALA A 180 5.34 4.19 -7.26
CA ALA A 180 5.38 3.77 -5.85
C ALA A 180 5.26 4.97 -4.91
N ASP A 181 5.99 6.07 -5.15
CA ASP A 181 5.91 7.27 -4.31
C ASP A 181 4.56 7.97 -4.45
N ILE A 182 3.96 7.97 -5.64
CA ILE A 182 2.59 8.48 -5.84
C ILE A 182 1.58 7.64 -5.03
N ALA A 183 1.76 6.32 -4.94
CA ALA A 183 0.91 5.49 -4.10
C ALA A 183 1.16 5.74 -2.61
N MET A 184 2.41 5.96 -2.21
CA MET A 184 2.78 6.26 -0.83
C MET A 184 2.21 7.60 -0.35
N ILE A 185 2.33 8.69 -1.15
CA ILE A 185 1.70 9.97 -0.78
C ILE A 185 0.17 9.85 -0.75
N THR A 186 -0.42 9.03 -1.63
CA THR A 186 -1.86 8.73 -1.60
C THR A 186 -2.25 8.03 -0.29
N GLN A 187 -1.49 7.03 0.15
CA GLN A 187 -1.71 6.35 1.44
C GLN A 187 -1.61 7.31 2.61
N ASN A 188 -0.57 8.15 2.61
CA ASN A 188 -0.34 9.13 3.67
C ASN A 188 -1.49 10.15 3.75
N ILE A 189 -2.01 10.65 2.62
CA ILE A 189 -3.18 11.56 2.63
C ILE A 189 -4.39 10.88 3.30
N VAL A 190 -4.69 9.65 2.94
CA VAL A 190 -5.84 8.91 3.52
C VAL A 190 -5.65 8.66 5.01
N ARG A 191 -4.41 8.36 5.45
CA ARG A 191 -4.09 8.06 6.85
C ARG A 191 -4.04 9.31 7.73
N ASP A 192 -3.32 10.34 7.26
CA ASP A 192 -2.93 11.49 8.08
C ASP A 192 -4.01 12.60 8.09
N PHE A 193 -4.88 12.61 7.06
CA PHE A 193 -5.88 13.65 6.84
C PHE A 193 -7.27 13.09 6.50
N PRO A 194 -7.82 12.19 7.33
CA PRO A 194 -9.12 11.57 7.08
C PRO A 194 -10.26 12.59 6.93
N ASP A 195 -10.17 13.75 7.60
CA ASP A 195 -11.18 14.81 7.55
C ASP A 195 -11.17 15.58 6.22
N TYR A 196 -10.00 15.69 5.55
CA TYR A 196 -9.85 16.37 4.26
C TYR A 196 -9.90 15.42 3.07
N PHE A 197 -9.63 14.13 3.29
CA PHE A 197 -9.68 13.13 2.22
C PHE A 197 -10.99 13.11 1.41
N PRO A 198 -12.19 13.33 2.00
CA PRO A 198 -13.44 13.35 1.24
C PRO A 198 -13.49 14.36 0.10
N LEU A 199 -12.69 15.43 0.12
CA LEU A 199 -12.59 16.39 -0.99
C LEU A 199 -12.20 15.72 -2.32
N PHE A 200 -11.44 14.62 -2.28
CA PHE A 200 -11.04 13.88 -3.48
C PHE A 200 -12.20 13.09 -4.12
N ALA A 201 -13.28 12.85 -3.38
CA ALA A 201 -14.48 12.18 -3.88
C ALA A 201 -15.51 13.16 -4.47
N GLU A 202 -15.29 14.47 -4.32
CA GLU A 202 -16.19 15.48 -4.88
C GLU A 202 -16.21 15.38 -6.42
N LYS A 203 -17.41 15.21 -6.98
CA LYS A 203 -17.59 15.02 -8.43
C LYS A 203 -17.54 16.32 -9.22
N GLU A 204 -17.87 17.42 -8.58
CA GLU A 204 -17.91 18.75 -9.21
C GLU A 204 -17.71 19.85 -8.17
N PHE A 205 -17.29 21.00 -8.63
CA PHE A 205 -17.09 22.20 -7.85
C PHE A 205 -17.48 23.41 -8.70
N THR A 206 -18.11 24.40 -8.12
CA THR A 206 -18.49 25.65 -8.80
C THR A 206 -17.77 26.83 -8.16
N TYR A 207 -17.01 27.57 -8.94
CA TYR A 207 -16.32 28.79 -8.53
C TYR A 207 -16.55 29.88 -9.58
N ASN A 208 -16.87 31.13 -9.13
CA ASN A 208 -17.22 32.25 -10.01
C ASN A 208 -18.23 31.86 -11.08
N GLU A 209 -19.32 31.18 -10.70
CA GLU A 209 -20.39 30.68 -11.57
C GLU A 209 -19.91 29.64 -12.62
N ILE A 210 -18.65 29.24 -12.59
CA ILE A 210 -18.07 28.24 -13.48
C ILE A 210 -18.14 26.88 -12.80
N ARG A 211 -19.03 26.00 -13.30
CA ARG A 211 -19.11 24.61 -12.88
C ARG A 211 -17.99 23.78 -13.49
N GLN A 212 -17.26 23.06 -12.66
CA GLN A 212 -16.07 22.29 -13.03
C GLN A 212 -16.24 20.84 -12.52
N ALA A 213 -16.12 19.88 -13.44
CA ALA A 213 -16.24 18.46 -13.12
C ALA A 213 -14.89 17.86 -12.70
N ASN A 214 -14.91 16.92 -11.74
CA ASN A 214 -13.71 16.17 -11.39
C ASN A 214 -13.23 15.34 -12.57
N ARG A 215 -11.92 15.39 -12.81
CA ARG A 215 -11.28 14.73 -13.96
C ARG A 215 -11.05 13.25 -13.79
N ASN A 216 -11.27 12.70 -12.57
CA ASN A 216 -11.22 11.27 -12.33
C ASN A 216 -12.51 10.59 -12.80
N PRO A 217 -12.50 9.90 -13.96
CA PRO A 217 -13.73 9.32 -14.53
C PRO A 217 -14.25 8.13 -13.70
N LEU A 218 -13.44 7.56 -12.81
CA LEU A 218 -13.85 6.42 -11.99
C LEU A 218 -14.76 6.82 -10.83
N LEU A 219 -14.78 8.10 -10.42
CA LEU A 219 -15.74 8.62 -9.43
C LEU A 219 -17.20 8.56 -9.90
N TYR A 220 -17.42 8.48 -11.22
CA TYR A 220 -18.77 8.40 -11.82
C TYR A 220 -19.23 6.96 -12.03
N LYS A 221 -18.40 5.97 -11.64
CA LYS A 221 -18.71 4.54 -11.69
C LYS A 221 -18.99 4.02 -10.27
N ASP A 222 -19.95 3.10 -10.17
CA ASP A 222 -20.24 2.40 -8.91
C ASP A 222 -19.29 1.22 -8.71
N ILE A 223 -18.02 1.53 -8.46
CA ILE A 223 -16.95 0.54 -8.27
C ILE A 223 -16.14 0.76 -6.98
N GLY A 224 -16.66 1.60 -6.08
CA GLY A 224 -16.06 1.92 -4.79
C GLY A 224 -14.87 2.89 -4.84
N VAL A 225 -14.62 3.56 -5.99
CA VAL A 225 -13.57 4.57 -6.09
C VAL A 225 -14.00 5.87 -5.44
N ASP A 226 -13.15 6.42 -4.56
CA ASP A 226 -13.39 7.61 -3.75
C ASP A 226 -12.25 8.65 -3.80
N GLY A 227 -11.36 8.55 -4.78
CA GLY A 227 -10.24 9.45 -5.03
C GLY A 227 -9.39 8.93 -6.18
N MET A 228 -8.31 9.51 -6.58
CA MET A 228 -7.62 10.68 -6.06
C MET A 228 -7.39 11.71 -7.19
N LYS A 229 -6.34 11.50 -8.01
CA LYS A 229 -5.83 12.54 -8.91
C LYS A 229 -5.44 12.02 -10.27
N THR A 230 -5.73 12.81 -11.30
CA THR A 230 -5.27 12.58 -12.68
C THR A 230 -4.08 13.46 -13.02
N GLY A 231 -3.21 13.00 -13.90
CA GLY A 231 -2.13 13.76 -14.52
C GLY A 231 -2.07 13.57 -16.03
N HIS A 232 -1.63 14.62 -16.74
CA HIS A 232 -1.32 14.52 -18.16
C HIS A 232 -0.42 15.68 -18.59
N THR A 233 0.67 15.35 -19.28
CA THR A 233 1.42 16.21 -20.18
C THR A 233 1.84 15.37 -21.37
N ARG A 234 2.35 16.00 -22.44
CA ARG A 234 2.85 15.26 -23.60
C ARG A 234 3.98 14.29 -23.23
N GLU A 235 4.84 14.69 -22.27
CA GLU A 235 5.98 13.90 -21.83
C GLU A 235 5.58 12.80 -20.85
N ALA A 236 4.68 13.10 -19.93
CA ALA A 236 4.23 12.16 -18.91
C ALA A 236 3.26 11.10 -19.43
N GLY A 237 2.58 11.35 -20.55
CA GLY A 237 1.40 10.57 -20.90
C GLY A 237 0.25 10.77 -19.91
N TYR A 238 -0.75 9.90 -19.96
CA TYR A 238 -1.90 9.93 -19.05
C TYR A 238 -1.64 9.08 -17.83
N GLY A 239 -1.83 9.67 -16.65
CA GLY A 239 -1.68 9.02 -15.34
C GLY A 239 -2.91 9.18 -14.46
N LEU A 240 -3.12 8.25 -13.54
CA LEU A 240 -4.16 8.26 -12.51
C LEU A 240 -3.65 7.55 -11.25
N ALA A 241 -3.72 8.24 -10.13
CA ALA A 241 -3.72 7.66 -8.79
C ALA A 241 -5.17 7.53 -8.33
N ALA A 242 -5.59 6.35 -7.89
CA ALA A 242 -6.93 6.11 -7.40
C ALA A 242 -6.92 5.27 -6.12
N THR A 243 -7.88 5.54 -5.24
CA THR A 243 -8.23 4.66 -4.13
C THR A 243 -9.62 4.08 -4.36
N ALA A 244 -9.83 2.88 -3.84
CA ALA A 244 -11.15 2.27 -3.83
C ALA A 244 -11.39 1.51 -2.52
N LEU A 245 -12.57 1.69 -1.93
CA LEU A 245 -13.02 1.00 -0.73
C LEU A 245 -14.14 0.03 -1.10
N ARG A 246 -13.97 -1.27 -0.79
CA ARG A 246 -14.98 -2.31 -0.98
C ARG A 246 -14.95 -3.28 0.20
N ASN A 247 -16.09 -3.46 0.87
CA ASN A 247 -16.21 -4.36 2.02
C ASN A 247 -15.10 -4.10 3.06
N ASP A 248 -14.96 -2.86 3.49
CA ASP A 248 -13.99 -2.38 4.49
C ASP A 248 -12.50 -2.59 4.13
N ARG A 249 -12.22 -2.96 2.89
CA ARG A 249 -10.87 -3.08 2.36
C ARG A 249 -10.58 -1.99 1.34
N ARG A 250 -9.50 -1.23 1.56
CA ARG A 250 -9.05 -0.18 0.66
C ARG A 250 -7.83 -0.63 -0.14
N LEU A 251 -7.85 -0.38 -1.45
CA LEU A 251 -6.71 -0.52 -2.34
C LEU A 251 -6.31 0.83 -2.93
N ILE A 252 -5.02 0.97 -3.20
CA ILE A 252 -4.44 2.12 -3.90
C ILE A 252 -3.83 1.62 -5.19
N ALA A 253 -4.21 2.24 -6.32
CA ALA A 253 -3.72 1.91 -7.65
C ALA A 253 -3.18 3.15 -8.35
N VAL A 254 -1.98 3.04 -8.91
CA VAL A 254 -1.35 4.11 -9.70
C VAL A 254 -0.94 3.55 -11.05
N VAL A 255 -1.27 4.27 -12.11
CA VAL A 255 -0.76 4.04 -13.46
C VAL A 255 -0.31 5.36 -14.08
N THR A 256 0.76 5.32 -14.87
CA THR A 256 1.22 6.49 -15.63
C THR A 256 1.88 6.08 -16.93
N GLY A 257 2.04 7.03 -17.88
CA GLY A 257 2.65 6.78 -19.18
C GLY A 257 1.69 6.26 -20.25
N LEU A 258 0.37 6.34 -20.04
CA LEU A 258 -0.63 5.83 -20.98
C LEU A 258 -0.95 6.83 -22.08
N GLU A 259 -1.53 6.34 -23.19
CA GLU A 259 -1.73 7.10 -24.42
C GLU A 259 -3.05 7.88 -24.46
N SER A 260 -4.04 7.51 -23.61
CA SER A 260 -5.35 8.17 -23.63
C SER A 260 -6.04 8.20 -22.26
N PRO A 261 -7.01 9.14 -22.04
CA PRO A 261 -7.82 9.17 -20.83
C PRO A 261 -8.65 7.90 -20.62
N SER A 262 -9.14 7.29 -21.69
CA SER A 262 -9.94 6.05 -21.61
C SER A 262 -9.08 4.86 -21.20
N GLN A 263 -7.89 4.73 -21.77
CA GLN A 263 -6.93 3.68 -21.42
C GLN A 263 -6.50 3.80 -19.94
N ARG A 264 -6.20 5.02 -19.48
CA ARG A 264 -5.89 5.32 -18.09
C ARG A 264 -6.99 4.84 -17.13
N ALA A 265 -8.24 5.15 -17.43
CA ALA A 265 -9.38 4.74 -16.61
C ALA A 265 -9.56 3.21 -16.61
N SER A 266 -9.51 2.58 -17.78
CA SER A 266 -9.68 1.12 -17.89
C SER A 266 -8.55 0.34 -17.21
N GLU A 267 -7.30 0.79 -17.30
CA GLU A 267 -6.18 0.10 -16.67
C GLU A 267 -6.25 0.18 -15.14
N VAL A 268 -6.61 1.34 -14.55
CA VAL A 268 -6.81 1.43 -13.10
C VAL A 268 -7.97 0.56 -12.64
N GLU A 269 -9.09 0.56 -13.35
CA GLU A 269 -10.24 -0.29 -13.02
C GLU A 269 -9.87 -1.79 -13.08
N ARG A 270 -9.12 -2.23 -14.10
CA ARG A 270 -8.61 -3.59 -14.22
C ARG A 270 -7.68 -3.96 -13.06
N LEU A 271 -6.78 -3.03 -12.69
CA LEU A 271 -5.80 -3.22 -11.63
C LEU A 271 -6.49 -3.34 -10.26
N LEU A 272 -7.44 -2.46 -9.95
CA LEU A 272 -8.27 -2.55 -8.73
C LEU A 272 -9.06 -3.87 -8.67
N ASN A 273 -9.73 -4.22 -9.78
CA ASN A 273 -10.49 -5.47 -9.87
C ASN A 273 -9.58 -6.70 -9.69
N PHE A 274 -8.36 -6.69 -10.22
CA PHE A 274 -7.37 -7.72 -9.99
C PHE A 274 -7.04 -7.85 -8.49
N GLY A 275 -6.73 -6.74 -7.81
CA GLY A 275 -6.40 -6.74 -6.39
C GLY A 275 -7.55 -7.26 -5.51
N PHE A 276 -8.78 -6.79 -5.73
CA PHE A 276 -9.94 -7.24 -4.94
C PHE A 276 -10.32 -8.70 -5.19
N ARG A 277 -10.14 -9.20 -6.41
CA ARG A 277 -10.49 -10.59 -6.76
C ARG A 277 -9.44 -11.60 -6.35
N GLN A 278 -8.16 -11.28 -6.55
CA GLN A 278 -7.08 -12.25 -6.37
C GLN A 278 -6.51 -12.26 -4.95
N PHE A 279 -6.63 -11.16 -4.22
CA PHE A 279 -6.06 -11.03 -2.88
C PHE A 279 -7.14 -10.83 -1.82
N ALA A 280 -6.82 -11.20 -0.59
CA ALA A 280 -7.64 -10.93 0.58
C ALA A 280 -6.75 -10.65 1.80
N ASN A 281 -7.30 -9.89 2.75
CA ASN A 281 -6.67 -9.65 4.03
C ASN A 281 -7.10 -10.72 5.02
N TYR A 282 -6.14 -11.22 5.80
CA TYR A 282 -6.34 -12.21 6.84
C TYR A 282 -5.76 -11.65 8.14
N ASN A 283 -6.61 -11.45 9.14
CA ASN A 283 -6.16 -11.16 10.49
C ASN A 283 -5.69 -12.48 11.09
N LEU A 284 -4.40 -12.55 11.47
CA LEU A 284 -3.77 -13.74 12.04
C LEU A 284 -3.78 -13.70 13.56
N PHE A 285 -3.48 -12.53 14.14
CA PHE A 285 -3.46 -12.30 15.59
C PHE A 285 -3.86 -10.85 15.89
N SER A 286 -4.48 -10.66 17.04
CA SER A 286 -4.75 -9.33 17.58
C SER A 286 -3.63 -8.88 18.53
N ALA A 287 -3.48 -7.58 18.73
CA ALA A 287 -2.54 -7.00 19.70
C ALA A 287 -2.76 -7.62 21.10
N GLY A 288 -1.67 -8.08 21.73
CA GLY A 288 -1.70 -8.72 23.05
C GLY A 288 -2.30 -10.12 23.09
N GLU A 289 -2.72 -10.69 21.96
CA GLU A 289 -3.17 -12.09 21.88
C GLU A 289 -1.99 -13.04 22.11
N VAL A 290 -2.19 -14.07 22.94
CA VAL A 290 -1.16 -15.06 23.22
C VAL A 290 -0.95 -15.96 22.01
N VAL A 291 0.18 -15.79 21.34
CA VAL A 291 0.59 -16.60 20.19
C VAL A 291 1.02 -18.00 20.63
N ILE A 292 1.82 -18.07 21.70
CA ILE A 292 2.31 -19.31 22.29
C ILE A 292 2.58 -19.11 23.78
N SER A 293 2.53 -20.22 24.55
CA SER A 293 2.89 -20.25 25.97
C SER A 293 4.28 -20.86 26.13
N GLY A 294 5.25 -20.06 26.60
CA GLY A 294 6.62 -20.50 26.84
C GLY A 294 6.81 -21.02 28.29
N ASP A 295 7.63 -22.07 28.51
CA ASP A 295 8.03 -22.56 29.83
C ASP A 295 9.05 -21.64 30.45
N VAL A 296 8.86 -21.34 31.75
CA VAL A 296 9.72 -20.42 32.50
C VAL A 296 10.65 -21.19 33.47
N TRP A 297 11.96 -20.89 33.40
CA TRP A 297 12.96 -21.44 34.28
C TRP A 297 13.14 -20.58 35.53
N LEU A 298 12.99 -21.21 36.71
CA LEU A 298 13.14 -20.59 38.02
C LEU A 298 12.26 -19.37 38.31
N GLY A 299 11.14 -19.20 37.59
CA GLY A 299 10.15 -18.16 37.81
C GLY A 299 9.12 -18.51 38.89
N LYS A 300 8.39 -17.47 39.35
CA LYS A 300 7.24 -17.64 40.26
C LYS A 300 6.07 -18.35 39.56
N ILE A 301 5.95 -18.21 38.25
CA ILE A 301 5.00 -18.93 37.40
C ILE A 301 5.76 -19.84 36.42
N ALA A 302 5.14 -20.95 36.06
CA ALA A 302 5.77 -21.98 35.27
C ALA A 302 5.72 -21.68 33.76
N LYS A 303 4.76 -20.86 33.31
CA LYS A 303 4.54 -20.52 31.90
C LYS A 303 4.24 -19.05 31.75
N ILE A 304 4.63 -18.47 30.61
CA ILE A 304 4.37 -17.09 30.24
C ILE A 304 3.78 -17.04 28.84
N GLY A 305 2.81 -16.16 28.61
CA GLY A 305 2.30 -15.84 27.26
C GLY A 305 3.33 -15.01 26.48
N LEU A 306 3.63 -15.43 25.26
CA LEU A 306 4.35 -14.63 24.28
C LEU A 306 3.31 -14.02 23.34
N VAL A 307 3.34 -12.69 23.20
CA VAL A 307 2.35 -11.91 22.44
C VAL A 307 3.03 -11.04 21.39
N ILE A 308 2.27 -10.54 20.42
CA ILE A 308 2.69 -9.46 19.52
C ILE A 308 2.12 -8.13 20.03
N GLU A 309 2.82 -7.03 19.74
CA GLU A 309 2.45 -5.68 20.21
C GLU A 309 1.27 -5.11 19.45
N ASP A 310 1.25 -5.31 18.13
CA ASP A 310 0.23 -4.78 17.20
C ASP A 310 -0.58 -5.90 16.54
N ASP A 311 -1.75 -5.54 15.96
CA ASP A 311 -2.54 -6.45 15.14
C ASP A 311 -1.74 -6.94 13.93
N LEU A 312 -1.75 -8.23 13.67
CA LEU A 312 -1.10 -8.83 12.50
C LEU A 312 -2.13 -9.22 11.45
N THR A 313 -2.29 -8.34 10.47
CA THR A 313 -3.08 -8.62 9.25
C THR A 313 -2.14 -8.75 8.06
N VAL A 314 -2.35 -9.77 7.23
CA VAL A 314 -1.56 -10.01 6.02
C VAL A 314 -2.44 -10.02 4.77
N SER A 315 -1.94 -9.41 3.69
CA SER A 315 -2.59 -9.49 2.36
C SER A 315 -1.96 -10.61 1.55
N LEU A 316 -2.74 -11.64 1.24
CA LEU A 316 -2.26 -12.81 0.49
C LEU A 316 -3.08 -13.03 -0.77
N HIS A 317 -2.42 -13.55 -1.81
CA HIS A 317 -3.14 -14.15 -2.93
C HIS A 317 -4.02 -15.31 -2.42
N ARG A 318 -5.29 -15.35 -2.81
CA ARG A 318 -6.27 -16.32 -2.28
C ARG A 318 -5.81 -17.78 -2.40
N ASN A 319 -5.09 -18.12 -3.48
CA ASN A 319 -4.54 -19.46 -3.70
C ASN A 319 -3.32 -19.79 -2.82
N SER A 320 -2.77 -18.80 -2.10
CA SER A 320 -1.63 -18.99 -1.19
C SER A 320 -2.07 -19.20 0.27
N ARG A 321 -3.37 -19.02 0.59
CA ARG A 321 -3.87 -19.13 1.96
C ARG A 321 -3.58 -20.49 2.60
N ASP A 322 -3.88 -21.58 1.89
CA ASP A 322 -3.71 -22.94 2.42
C ASP A 322 -2.22 -23.33 2.59
N LYS A 323 -1.33 -22.51 2.07
CA LYS A 323 0.13 -22.67 2.18
C LYS A 323 0.76 -21.68 3.15
N LEU A 324 -0.06 -20.86 3.83
CA LEU A 324 0.40 -19.98 4.88
C LEU A 324 0.98 -20.80 6.01
N ARG A 325 2.18 -20.44 6.46
CA ARG A 325 2.85 -20.99 7.62
C ARG A 325 3.15 -19.91 8.62
N VAL A 326 2.84 -20.17 9.86
CA VAL A 326 3.22 -19.32 11.01
C VAL A 326 4.15 -20.16 11.87
N THR A 327 5.37 -19.66 12.07
CA THR A 327 6.40 -20.35 12.86
C THR A 327 6.87 -19.45 13.98
N VAL A 328 7.01 -19.99 15.17
CA VAL A 328 7.55 -19.31 16.36
C VAL A 328 8.94 -19.85 16.65
N LYS A 329 9.89 -18.96 16.94
CA LYS A 329 11.23 -19.32 17.44
C LYS A 329 11.49 -18.57 18.73
N TYR A 330 11.80 -19.30 19.80
CA TYR A 330 12.20 -18.76 21.10
C TYR A 330 13.06 -19.79 21.86
N ASP A 331 13.84 -19.32 22.81
CA ASP A 331 14.64 -20.20 23.67
C ASP A 331 13.78 -20.76 24.78
N SER A 332 13.75 -22.07 24.95
CA SER A 332 12.99 -22.76 25.99
C SER A 332 13.90 -23.68 26.84
N PRO A 333 13.76 -23.64 28.18
CA PRO A 333 12.89 -22.76 28.96
C PRO A 333 13.45 -21.34 29.13
N ILE A 334 12.55 -20.34 29.25
CA ILE A 334 12.89 -18.93 29.40
C ILE A 334 13.34 -18.64 30.85
N PRO A 335 14.56 -18.12 31.08
CA PRO A 335 15.05 -17.87 32.44
C PRO A 335 14.38 -16.62 33.06
N ALA A 336 13.86 -16.77 34.29
CA ALA A 336 13.41 -15.62 35.07
C ALA A 336 14.64 -14.87 35.70
N PRO A 337 14.57 -13.54 36.01
CA PRO A 337 13.34 -12.71 35.90
C PRO A 337 13.07 -12.25 34.47
N ILE A 338 11.80 -12.05 34.15
CA ILE A 338 11.34 -11.58 32.82
C ILE A 338 10.57 -10.28 33.07
N ALA A 339 10.91 -9.21 32.35
CA ALA A 339 10.15 -7.97 32.43
C ALA A 339 8.96 -8.05 31.42
N ALA A 340 7.84 -7.41 31.77
CA ALA A 340 6.73 -7.25 30.82
C ALA A 340 7.23 -6.49 29.57
N GLY A 341 6.83 -6.94 28.36
CA GLY A 341 7.29 -6.36 27.10
C GLY A 341 8.72 -6.76 26.67
N MET A 342 9.43 -7.59 27.46
CA MET A 342 10.75 -8.11 27.07
C MET A 342 10.63 -9.00 25.85
N GLU A 343 11.46 -8.76 24.83
CA GLU A 343 11.53 -9.62 23.64
C GLU A 343 12.09 -11.00 24.03
N LEU A 344 11.34 -12.04 23.69
CA LEU A 344 11.64 -13.44 24.07
C LEU A 344 11.80 -14.37 22.87
N GLY A 345 11.45 -13.91 21.68
CA GLY A 345 11.53 -14.70 20.45
C GLY A 345 10.99 -13.96 19.23
N SER A 346 10.82 -14.69 18.15
CA SER A 346 10.31 -14.15 16.88
C SER A 346 9.18 -15.00 16.31
N LEU A 347 8.20 -14.32 15.71
CA LEU A 347 7.12 -14.89 14.91
C LEU A 347 7.46 -14.71 13.42
N PHE A 348 7.42 -15.78 12.65
CA PHE A 348 7.62 -15.77 11.20
C PHE A 348 6.32 -16.11 10.49
N VAL A 349 5.96 -15.30 9.47
CA VAL A 349 4.84 -15.56 8.59
C VAL A 349 5.34 -15.73 7.17
N GLU A 350 5.06 -16.88 6.57
CA GLU A 350 5.55 -17.28 5.26
C GLU A 350 4.42 -17.81 4.38
N ALA A 351 4.41 -17.43 3.09
CA ALA A 351 3.53 -18.00 2.09
C ALA A 351 4.18 -17.90 0.70
N PRO A 352 3.81 -18.75 -0.28
CA PRO A 352 4.32 -18.63 -1.64
C PRO A 352 3.96 -17.28 -2.28
N GLY A 353 4.99 -16.57 -2.79
CA GLY A 353 4.82 -15.26 -3.40
C GLY A 353 4.57 -14.11 -2.42
N PHE A 354 4.79 -14.35 -1.13
CA PHE A 354 4.67 -13.37 -0.06
C PHE A 354 6.05 -13.12 0.55
N LYS A 355 6.38 -11.86 0.82
CA LYS A 355 7.62 -11.51 1.53
C LYS A 355 7.47 -11.95 2.98
N THR A 356 8.37 -12.81 3.46
CA THR A 356 8.37 -13.24 4.86
C THR A 356 8.32 -12.06 5.81
N ILE A 357 7.39 -12.10 6.76
CA ILE A 357 7.31 -11.15 7.87
C ILE A 357 7.96 -11.80 9.09
N GLU A 358 8.81 -11.07 9.77
CA GLU A 358 9.36 -11.42 11.09
C GLU A 358 8.94 -10.33 12.08
N LEU A 359 8.34 -10.76 13.20
CA LEU A 359 7.90 -9.88 14.28
C LEU A 359 8.46 -10.35 15.61
N PRO A 360 8.83 -9.43 16.53
CA PRO A 360 9.21 -9.80 17.87
C PRO A 360 8.03 -10.38 18.64
N LEU A 361 8.29 -11.41 19.42
CA LEU A 361 7.39 -11.93 20.44
C LEU A 361 7.84 -11.42 21.80
N ILE A 362 6.96 -10.72 22.49
CA ILE A 362 7.24 -10.08 23.78
C ILE A 362 6.52 -10.79 24.93
N ALA A 363 7.06 -10.62 26.13
CA ALA A 363 6.46 -11.12 27.36
C ALA A 363 5.14 -10.41 27.66
N GLN A 364 4.06 -11.14 27.85
CA GLN A 364 2.74 -10.61 28.17
C GLN A 364 2.71 -9.90 29.53
N GLU A 365 3.48 -10.42 30.52
CA GLU A 365 3.51 -9.93 31.88
C GLU A 365 4.91 -10.10 32.50
N GLU A 366 5.14 -9.49 33.65
CA GLU A 366 6.36 -9.66 34.43
C GLU A 366 6.40 -11.02 35.16
N VAL A 367 7.55 -11.69 35.10
CA VAL A 367 7.79 -12.92 35.88
C VAL A 367 8.99 -12.75 36.81
N MET A 368 8.74 -12.65 38.09
CA MET A 368 9.79 -12.59 39.11
C MET A 368 10.45 -13.95 39.32
N LEU A 369 11.69 -13.93 39.83
CA LEU A 369 12.37 -15.13 40.30
C LEU A 369 11.57 -15.83 41.43
N ALA A 370 11.54 -17.14 41.38
CA ALA A 370 11.03 -17.94 42.49
C ALA A 370 11.88 -17.75 43.74
N GLY A 371 11.28 -17.87 44.92
CA GLY A 371 12.00 -17.86 46.21
C GLY A 371 13.02 -19.00 46.30
N PRO A 372 13.93 -18.98 47.30
CA PRO A 372 15.00 -19.98 47.42
C PRO A 372 14.53 -21.44 47.39
N ILE A 373 13.43 -21.75 48.05
CA ILE A 373 12.84 -23.10 48.07
C ILE A 373 12.27 -23.47 46.72
N GLY A 374 11.60 -22.53 46.03
CA GLY A 374 11.06 -22.74 44.66
C GLY A 374 12.16 -22.99 43.65
N ARG A 375 13.27 -22.26 43.73
CA ARG A 375 14.45 -22.47 42.90
C ARG A 375 15.09 -23.83 43.08
N LEU A 376 15.25 -24.26 44.35
CA LEU A 376 15.79 -25.57 44.68
C LEU A 376 14.89 -26.70 44.15
N LYS A 377 13.57 -26.57 44.34
CA LYS A 377 12.58 -27.52 43.77
C LYS A 377 12.64 -27.59 42.24
N GLY A 378 12.71 -26.42 41.57
CA GLY A 378 12.84 -26.35 40.12
C GLY A 378 14.13 -27.00 39.60
N ALA A 379 15.28 -26.72 40.26
CA ALA A 379 16.57 -27.32 39.89
C ALA A 379 16.59 -28.83 40.06
N VAL A 380 16.03 -29.35 41.17
CA VAL A 380 15.92 -30.81 41.40
C VAL A 380 14.98 -31.45 40.36
N SER A 381 13.83 -30.84 40.08
CA SER A 381 12.91 -31.32 39.04
C SER A 381 13.59 -31.41 37.67
N TYR A 382 14.37 -30.40 37.31
CA TYR A 382 15.16 -30.40 36.05
C TYR A 382 16.21 -31.52 36.00
N MET A 383 16.92 -31.75 37.12
CA MET A 383 17.90 -32.83 37.20
C MET A 383 17.28 -34.25 37.11
N VAL A 384 16.05 -34.41 37.59
CA VAL A 384 15.38 -35.72 37.64
C VAL A 384 14.59 -36.00 36.35
N PHE A 385 13.92 -35.01 35.81
CA PHE A 385 12.96 -35.17 34.70
C PHE A 385 13.43 -34.52 33.38
N GLY A 386 14.58 -33.81 33.38
CA GLY A 386 15.03 -33.06 32.21
C GLY A 386 14.29 -31.73 32.03
N ALA A 387 14.57 -31.04 30.92
CA ALA A 387 13.78 -29.89 30.50
C ALA A 387 12.32 -30.29 30.31
N PRO A 388 11.34 -29.42 30.66
CA PRO A 388 9.95 -29.66 30.23
C PRO A 388 9.95 -29.95 28.72
N ASN A 389 9.28 -31.02 28.32
CA ASN A 389 9.35 -31.57 26.97
C ASN A 389 9.01 -30.52 25.91
N GLU A 390 9.76 -30.56 24.79
CA GLU A 390 9.50 -29.89 23.54
C GLU A 390 8.08 -30.19 23.00
#